data_0dd1053e9d173724acd82d2e44af9d3d
#
_entry.id   0dd1053e9d173724acd82d2e44af9d3d
#
_cell.length_a   1.000
_cell.length_b   1.000
_cell.length_c   1.000
_cell.angle_alpha   90.00
_cell.angle_beta   90.00
_cell.angle_gamma   90.00
#
_symmetry.space_group_name_H-M   'P 1'
#
loop_
_entity.id
_entity.type
_entity.pdbx_description
1 polymer ?
#
loop_
_entity_poly.entity_id
_entity_poly.type
_entity_poly.pdbx_seq_one_letter_code
_entity_poly.pdbx_strand_id
1 'polypeptide(L)'
;MLVLDAAASSRFFHLSSTQLHIDSALARFTYAMPLPGNYRDSTYQVEVVYPEFAPLSPPQQQAYRAITTALPPTWPTVEQTMVVQRKQPMLVVSFSPYAYRDGHYCALTRFMLRITSQPRALAHAQRNPLSIRVAAADRYTHQSVLAQGRWVKIKVAETGVHQLSESLIRQAGFTDINKVHIYGYGGWLQNEVLCEADLIAGDDLHEVAQCVVGGCHLFYAKGTVSWDDATALRRTRNPYSDYGYYFLTESSAPPRTMNETDFLQQFYPSPNDYHTLIEDDSYAWYHGGRNLYDKTPIPAGQTATFSFAHPPAATAATLSVNVSAGAPSVVEVAVNDQPVGQLSIQLHAYDAGNEAQGVYVLPTLQPTDRVRITTLSGGPCRMDYVSMTWNAPFPAPQLATDAFPIP
;
A
#
# COMPACT_ATOMS: atom_id res chain seq x y z
N MET A 1 47.20 -7.38 9.33
CA MET A 1 46.28 -6.24 9.15
C MET A 1 46.20 -5.97 7.65
N LEU A 2 45.30 -6.67 6.94
CA LEU A 2 45.10 -6.48 5.50
C LEU A 2 44.12 -5.31 5.36
N VAL A 3 44.62 -4.20 4.86
CA VAL A 3 43.78 -3.08 4.39
C VAL A 3 43.18 -3.57 3.07
N LEU A 4 41.91 -3.98 3.10
CA LEU A 4 41.13 -4.21 1.89
C LEU A 4 40.82 -2.83 1.28
N ASP A 5 41.48 -2.53 0.16
CA ASP A 5 41.17 -1.34 -0.65
C ASP A 5 39.70 -1.33 -1.00
N ALA A 6 39.02 -0.26 -0.60
CA ALA A 6 37.65 0.01 -1.02
C ALA A 6 37.65 0.17 -2.54
N ALA A 7 36.98 -0.74 -3.26
CA ALA A 7 36.89 -0.62 -4.70
C ALA A 7 36.12 0.64 -5.04
N ALA A 8 36.77 1.62 -5.66
CA ALA A 8 36.17 2.87 -6.10
C ALA A 8 36.00 2.84 -7.63
N SER A 9 34.80 3.16 -8.09
CA SER A 9 34.51 3.40 -9.49
C SER A 9 34.14 4.87 -9.70
N SER A 10 34.73 5.50 -10.72
CA SER A 10 34.44 6.90 -11.05
C SER A 10 34.16 7.04 -12.55
N ARG A 11 33.13 7.81 -12.89
CA ARG A 11 32.73 8.06 -14.27
C ARG A 11 32.28 9.50 -14.47
N PHE A 12 32.81 10.14 -15.51
CA PHE A 12 32.37 11.47 -15.94
C PHE A 12 31.11 11.42 -16.82
N PHE A 13 30.25 12.40 -16.60
CA PHE A 13 29.02 12.61 -17.38
C PHE A 13 28.94 14.05 -17.87
N HIS A 14 28.36 14.20 -19.03
CA HIS A 14 28.01 15.50 -19.62
C HIS A 14 26.55 15.43 -20.08
N LEU A 15 25.70 16.26 -19.48
CA LEU A 15 24.28 16.34 -19.85
C LEU A 15 24.11 17.34 -21.00
N SER A 16 23.55 16.90 -22.11
CA SER A 16 23.23 17.74 -23.25
C SER A 16 21.95 18.55 -23.01
N SER A 17 21.71 19.56 -23.83
CA SER A 17 20.49 20.36 -23.77
C SER A 17 19.22 19.53 -23.99
N THR A 18 19.29 18.46 -24.79
CA THR A 18 18.19 17.52 -25.01
C THR A 18 17.89 16.67 -23.78
N GLN A 19 18.89 16.32 -22.99
CA GLN A 19 18.71 15.58 -21.72
C GLN A 19 18.23 16.48 -20.58
N LEU A 20 18.39 17.80 -20.73
CA LEU A 20 17.89 18.83 -19.82
C LEU A 20 16.61 19.50 -20.31
N HIS A 21 15.97 18.93 -21.35
CA HIS A 21 14.74 19.48 -21.88
C HIS A 21 13.60 19.34 -20.86
N ILE A 22 12.84 20.44 -20.69
CA ILE A 22 11.67 20.51 -19.80
C ILE A 22 10.46 20.77 -20.68
N ASP A 23 9.55 19.80 -20.76
CA ASP A 23 8.28 19.93 -21.48
C ASP A 23 7.09 19.70 -20.54
N SER A 24 6.70 18.46 -20.31
CA SER A 24 5.61 18.05 -19.45
C SER A 24 6.09 17.46 -18.10
N ALA A 25 7.39 17.18 -17.96
CA ALA A 25 7.99 16.63 -16.75
C ALA A 25 9.42 17.16 -16.53
N LEU A 26 9.87 17.18 -15.28
CA LEU A 26 11.26 17.51 -14.95
C LEU A 26 12.19 16.36 -15.37
N ALA A 27 13.25 16.69 -16.09
CA ALA A 27 14.26 15.71 -16.45
C ALA A 27 14.93 15.09 -15.21
N ARG A 28 15.20 13.78 -15.28
CA ARG A 28 15.97 13.05 -14.26
C ARG A 28 17.18 12.40 -14.92
N PHE A 29 18.32 12.55 -14.30
CA PHE A 29 19.49 11.73 -14.62
C PHE A 29 19.31 10.35 -14.01
N THR A 30 19.62 9.31 -14.78
CA THR A 30 19.61 7.93 -14.28
C THR A 30 20.84 7.19 -14.85
N TYR A 31 21.56 6.51 -13.97
CA TYR A 31 22.71 5.68 -14.31
C TYR A 31 22.61 4.34 -13.59
N ALA A 32 22.81 3.26 -14.32
CA ALA A 32 22.81 1.91 -13.78
C ALA A 32 24.19 1.26 -13.96
N MET A 33 24.73 0.69 -12.89
CA MET A 33 26.03 0.00 -12.87
C MET A 33 25.84 -1.44 -12.39
N PRO A 34 26.39 -2.46 -13.08
CA PRO A 34 26.37 -3.82 -12.58
C PRO A 34 27.22 -3.97 -11.31
N LEU A 35 26.68 -4.73 -10.36
CA LEU A 35 27.34 -5.03 -9.10
C LEU A 35 27.92 -6.45 -9.12
N PRO A 36 28.97 -6.71 -8.31
CA PRO A 36 29.52 -8.07 -8.16
C PRO A 36 28.50 -8.99 -7.46
N GLY A 37 28.70 -10.31 -7.60
CA GLY A 37 27.78 -11.31 -7.03
C GLY A 37 27.64 -11.25 -5.50
N ASN A 38 28.66 -10.78 -4.80
CA ASN A 38 28.67 -10.57 -3.34
C ASN A 38 28.20 -9.15 -2.91
N TYR A 39 27.46 -8.44 -3.76
CA TYR A 39 27.03 -7.05 -3.52
C TYR A 39 26.29 -6.82 -2.20
N ARG A 40 25.69 -7.85 -1.63
CA ARG A 40 24.97 -7.78 -0.35
C ARG A 40 25.89 -7.61 0.85
N ASP A 41 27.15 -7.98 0.70
CA ASP A 41 28.17 -7.87 1.76
C ASP A 41 28.82 -6.48 1.80
N SER A 42 28.36 -5.57 0.94
CA SER A 42 28.90 -4.21 0.81
C SER A 42 27.79 -3.17 0.90
N THR A 43 28.15 -2.01 1.43
CA THR A 43 27.38 -0.77 1.31
C THR A 43 28.00 0.08 0.21
N TYR A 44 27.15 0.74 -0.56
CA TYR A 44 27.58 1.61 -1.65
C TYR A 44 27.26 3.05 -1.31
N GLN A 45 28.21 3.94 -1.49
CA GLN A 45 28.04 5.38 -1.34
C GLN A 45 28.30 6.04 -2.68
N VAL A 46 27.35 6.88 -3.09
CA VAL A 46 27.42 7.60 -4.37
C VAL A 46 27.53 9.09 -4.09
N GLU A 47 28.53 9.71 -4.69
CA GLU A 47 28.78 11.15 -4.59
C GLU A 47 28.86 11.78 -5.98
N VAL A 48 28.26 12.96 -6.11
CA VAL A 48 28.47 13.85 -7.26
C VAL A 48 29.68 14.73 -6.95
N VAL A 49 30.73 14.59 -7.72
CA VAL A 49 31.97 15.37 -7.54
C VAL A 49 32.31 16.15 -8.81
N TYR A 50 33.07 17.21 -8.69
CA TYR A 50 33.43 18.14 -9.77
C TYR A 50 32.23 18.63 -10.60
N PRO A 51 31.20 19.18 -9.95
CA PRO A 51 30.00 19.63 -10.65
C PRO A 51 30.21 20.95 -11.37
N GLU A 52 29.77 21.01 -12.61
CA GLU A 52 29.61 22.26 -13.36
C GLU A 52 28.13 22.53 -13.54
N PHE A 53 27.71 23.74 -13.18
CA PHE A 53 26.33 24.20 -13.34
C PHE A 53 26.23 25.26 -14.43
N ALA A 54 25.19 25.21 -15.22
CA ALA A 54 24.82 26.25 -16.16
C ALA A 54 23.47 26.89 -15.75
N PRO A 55 23.31 28.20 -15.87
CA PRO A 55 22.03 28.85 -15.62
C PRO A 55 20.99 28.38 -16.63
N LEU A 56 19.74 28.20 -16.16
CA LEU A 56 18.62 27.92 -17.06
C LEU A 56 18.27 29.18 -17.84
N SER A 57 17.96 29.02 -19.15
CA SER A 57 17.42 30.07 -19.96
C SER A 57 16.01 30.50 -19.47
N PRO A 58 15.54 31.73 -19.77
CA PRO A 58 14.21 32.18 -19.36
C PRO A 58 13.07 31.24 -19.76
N PRO A 59 13.05 30.64 -20.98
CA PRO A 59 12.03 29.64 -21.34
C PRO A 59 12.08 28.38 -20.45
N GLN A 60 13.29 27.89 -20.13
CA GLN A 60 13.47 26.72 -19.27
C GLN A 60 13.02 27.00 -17.84
N GLN A 61 13.30 28.20 -17.31
CA GLN A 61 12.80 28.61 -15.99
C GLN A 61 11.28 28.69 -15.95
N GLN A 62 10.66 29.18 -17.02
CA GLN A 62 9.21 29.23 -17.14
C GLN A 62 8.63 27.81 -17.22
N ALA A 63 9.22 26.93 -18.02
CA ALA A 63 8.81 25.52 -18.10
C ALA A 63 8.95 24.81 -16.76
N TYR A 64 10.04 25.03 -16.01
CA TYR A 64 10.21 24.48 -14.67
C TYR A 64 9.08 24.93 -13.73
N ARG A 65 8.78 26.23 -13.69
CA ARG A 65 7.75 26.80 -12.82
C ARG A 65 6.33 26.38 -13.21
N ALA A 66 6.12 25.99 -14.46
CA ALA A 66 4.85 25.44 -14.90
C ALA A 66 4.59 24.01 -14.35
N ILE A 67 5.66 23.28 -14.07
CA ILE A 67 5.56 21.90 -13.52
C ILE A 67 5.51 21.91 -12.00
N THR A 68 6.29 22.79 -11.35
CA THR A 68 6.35 22.83 -9.88
C THR A 68 6.59 24.26 -9.36
N THR A 69 5.92 24.60 -8.26
CA THR A 69 6.14 25.85 -7.53
C THR A 69 7.30 25.78 -6.54
N ALA A 70 7.78 24.55 -6.24
CA ALA A 70 8.89 24.35 -5.32
C ALA A 70 10.22 24.77 -5.97
N LEU A 71 11.06 25.45 -5.19
CA LEU A 71 12.43 25.73 -5.62
C LEU A 71 13.22 24.42 -5.65
N PRO A 72 14.08 24.21 -6.67
CA PRO A 72 15.00 23.09 -6.62
C PRO A 72 15.95 23.21 -5.41
N PRO A 73 16.47 22.10 -4.90
CA PRO A 73 17.45 22.12 -3.83
C PRO A 73 18.74 22.85 -4.28
N THR A 74 19.56 23.30 -3.34
CA THR A 74 20.86 23.92 -3.67
C THR A 74 21.87 22.91 -4.26
N TRP A 75 21.64 21.63 -4.03
CA TRP A 75 22.45 20.52 -4.51
C TRP A 75 21.56 19.35 -4.92
N PRO A 76 21.84 18.65 -6.02
CA PRO A 76 21.08 17.48 -6.44
C PRO A 76 21.03 16.41 -5.34
N THR A 77 19.86 15.99 -4.93
CA THR A 77 19.66 14.88 -3.99
C THR A 77 19.81 13.58 -4.73
N VAL A 78 20.88 12.83 -4.44
CA VAL A 78 21.16 11.54 -5.07
C VAL A 78 20.32 10.45 -4.41
N GLU A 79 19.50 9.80 -5.20
CA GLU A 79 18.76 8.59 -4.84
C GLU A 79 19.51 7.38 -5.39
N GLN A 80 19.62 6.33 -4.59
CA GLN A 80 20.28 5.10 -5.01
C GLN A 80 19.45 3.89 -4.60
N THR A 81 19.34 2.92 -5.50
CA THR A 81 18.58 1.69 -5.27
C THR A 81 19.35 0.51 -5.87
N MET A 82 19.35 -0.61 -5.17
CA MET A 82 19.86 -1.87 -5.70
C MET A 82 18.71 -2.68 -6.29
N VAL A 83 18.83 -3.05 -7.55
CA VAL A 83 17.85 -3.87 -8.27
C VAL A 83 18.50 -5.10 -8.87
N VAL A 84 17.74 -6.13 -9.11
CA VAL A 84 18.22 -7.32 -9.85
C VAL A 84 17.52 -7.37 -11.19
N GLN A 85 18.26 -7.20 -12.27
CA GLN A 85 17.76 -7.27 -13.63
C GLN A 85 18.37 -8.48 -14.36
N ARG A 86 17.55 -9.40 -14.85
CA ARG A 86 17.99 -10.62 -15.55
C ARG A 86 19.07 -11.40 -14.76
N LYS A 87 18.86 -11.57 -13.45
CA LYS A 87 19.79 -12.20 -12.50
C LYS A 87 21.10 -11.44 -12.27
N GLN A 88 21.28 -10.27 -12.84
CA GLN A 88 22.43 -9.40 -12.61
C GLN A 88 22.05 -8.31 -11.61
N PRO A 89 22.70 -8.21 -10.46
CA PRO A 89 22.51 -7.10 -9.53
C PRO A 89 23.05 -5.80 -10.13
N MET A 90 22.31 -4.72 -9.97
CA MET A 90 22.62 -3.40 -10.49
C MET A 90 22.44 -2.36 -9.39
N LEU A 91 23.35 -1.40 -9.32
CA LEU A 91 23.16 -0.15 -8.58
C LEU A 91 22.58 0.88 -9.54
N VAL A 92 21.37 1.34 -9.24
CA VAL A 92 20.70 2.41 -9.99
C VAL A 92 20.83 3.70 -9.19
N VAL A 93 21.37 4.73 -9.83
CA VAL A 93 21.55 6.07 -9.27
C VAL A 93 20.67 7.03 -10.05
N SER A 94 19.84 7.82 -9.38
CA SER A 94 19.03 8.83 -10.04
C SER A 94 18.93 10.11 -9.22
N PHE A 95 18.82 11.24 -9.90
CA PHE A 95 18.58 12.55 -9.30
C PHE A 95 18.03 13.55 -10.32
N SER A 96 17.40 14.61 -9.82
CA SER A 96 17.07 15.77 -10.65
C SER A 96 18.32 16.62 -10.83
N PRO A 97 18.69 16.99 -12.07
CA PRO A 97 19.87 17.82 -12.33
C PRO A 97 19.67 19.31 -12.00
N TYR A 98 18.48 19.70 -11.61
CA TYR A 98 18.18 21.12 -11.35
C TYR A 98 18.56 21.53 -9.93
N ALA A 99 19.08 22.75 -9.82
CA ALA A 99 19.48 23.35 -8.55
C ALA A 99 19.12 24.86 -8.51
N TYR A 100 18.92 25.39 -7.31
CA TYR A 100 18.77 26.83 -7.08
C TYR A 100 20.00 27.32 -6.32
N ARG A 101 20.84 28.12 -6.99
CA ARG A 101 22.12 28.57 -6.45
C ARG A 101 22.33 30.06 -6.75
N ASP A 102 22.81 30.79 -5.77
CA ASP A 102 23.14 32.20 -5.88
C ASP A 102 21.99 33.05 -6.48
N GLY A 103 20.76 32.71 -6.14
CA GLY A 103 19.56 33.40 -6.63
C GLY A 103 19.10 32.98 -8.03
N HIS A 104 19.71 31.96 -8.65
CA HIS A 104 19.43 31.56 -10.02
C HIS A 104 19.04 30.09 -10.14
N TYR A 105 18.14 29.79 -11.07
CA TYR A 105 17.86 28.43 -11.49
C TYR A 105 19.01 27.92 -12.37
N CYS A 106 19.60 26.82 -12.00
CA CYS A 106 20.72 26.19 -12.69
C CYS A 106 20.42 24.73 -13.01
N ALA A 107 21.14 24.17 -13.98
CA ALA A 107 21.20 22.75 -14.23
C ALA A 107 22.64 22.25 -14.13
N LEU A 108 22.79 21.08 -13.51
CA LEU A 108 24.07 20.35 -13.49
C LEU A 108 24.34 19.81 -14.88
N THR A 109 25.43 20.28 -15.53
CA THR A 109 25.76 19.93 -16.91
C THR A 109 26.92 18.96 -17.01
N ARG A 110 27.92 19.09 -16.12
CA ARG A 110 29.06 18.18 -16.07
C ARG A 110 29.34 17.79 -14.63
N PHE A 111 29.66 16.54 -14.45
CA PHE A 111 29.96 15.99 -13.12
C PHE A 111 30.65 14.63 -13.24
N MET A 112 31.24 14.19 -12.16
CA MET A 112 31.68 12.82 -11.99
C MET A 112 30.88 12.15 -10.89
N LEU A 113 30.40 10.93 -11.14
CA LEU A 113 29.91 10.05 -10.08
C LEU A 113 31.09 9.27 -9.50
N ARG A 114 31.31 9.44 -8.21
CA ARG A 114 32.21 8.61 -7.43
C ARG A 114 31.39 7.61 -6.65
N ILE A 115 31.59 6.33 -6.93
CA ILE A 115 30.91 5.23 -6.25
C ILE A 115 31.96 4.47 -5.46
N THR A 116 31.82 4.47 -4.14
CA THR A 116 32.70 3.74 -3.23
C THR A 116 31.91 2.58 -2.61
N SER A 117 32.55 1.42 -2.56
CA SER A 117 32.00 0.27 -1.84
C SER A 117 32.77 0.07 -0.55
N GLN A 118 32.08 -0.11 0.55
CA GLN A 118 32.68 -0.47 1.83
C GLN A 118 32.07 -1.82 2.26
N PRO A 119 32.89 -2.73 2.81
CA PRO A 119 32.35 -3.91 3.45
C PRO A 119 31.28 -3.46 4.42
N ARG A 120 30.10 -4.05 4.32
CA ARG A 120 29.05 -3.81 5.29
C ARG A 120 29.65 -4.15 6.64
N ALA A 121 29.90 -3.14 7.47
CA ALA A 121 30.22 -3.40 8.86
C ALA A 121 29.07 -4.27 9.34
N LEU A 122 29.36 -5.55 9.57
CA LEU A 122 28.47 -6.35 10.38
C LEU A 122 28.33 -5.51 11.62
N ALA A 123 27.19 -4.82 11.76
CA ALA A 123 26.84 -4.26 13.02
C ALA A 123 27.16 -5.41 13.98
N HIS A 124 28.09 -5.18 14.89
CA HIS A 124 28.17 -5.98 16.08
C HIS A 124 26.84 -5.69 16.80
N ALA A 125 25.73 -6.24 16.25
CA ALA A 125 24.71 -6.73 17.11
C ALA A 125 25.52 -7.49 18.14
N GLN A 126 25.52 -7.00 19.38
CA GLN A 126 26.02 -7.77 20.51
C GLN A 126 25.56 -9.18 20.19
N ARG A 127 26.51 -10.02 19.82
CA ARG A 127 26.24 -11.44 19.62
C ARG A 127 25.75 -11.88 20.97
N ASN A 128 24.45 -11.83 21.12
CA ASN A 128 23.82 -12.70 22.10
C ASN A 128 24.41 -14.06 21.73
N PRO A 129 25.19 -14.72 22.60
CA PRO A 129 25.87 -15.96 22.26
C PRO A 129 24.88 -17.08 21.90
N LEU A 130 23.59 -16.79 21.87
CA LEU A 130 22.47 -17.62 21.47
C LEU A 130 21.89 -17.30 20.08
N SER A 131 22.43 -16.37 19.28
CA SER A 131 22.15 -16.37 17.86
C SER A 131 22.93 -17.49 17.18
N ILE A 132 22.59 -18.73 17.50
CA ILE A 132 22.79 -19.86 16.64
C ILE A 132 22.34 -19.39 15.24
N ARG A 133 23.21 -19.47 14.24
CA ARG A 133 22.79 -19.50 12.84
C ARG A 133 21.86 -20.72 12.76
N VAL A 134 20.57 -20.49 12.92
CA VAL A 134 19.57 -21.51 12.64
C VAL A 134 19.80 -21.88 11.19
N ALA A 135 20.18 -23.12 10.94
CA ALA A 135 20.32 -23.61 9.58
C ALA A 135 18.99 -23.35 8.86
N ALA A 136 19.03 -23.09 7.56
CA ALA A 136 17.78 -22.79 6.80
C ALA A 136 16.68 -23.83 7.02
N ALA A 137 17.04 -25.06 7.41
CA ALA A 137 16.14 -26.13 7.82
C ALA A 137 15.42 -25.89 9.14
N ASP A 138 16.00 -25.11 10.07
CA ASP A 138 15.43 -24.88 11.41
C ASP A 138 14.56 -23.61 11.47
N ARG A 139 14.40 -22.93 10.33
CA ARG A 139 13.56 -21.75 10.20
C ARG A 139 12.05 -22.08 10.16
N TYR A 140 11.73 -23.30 9.73
CA TYR A 140 10.36 -23.77 9.58
C TYR A 140 9.91 -24.62 10.77
N THR A 141 8.64 -24.51 11.10
CA THR A 141 8.01 -25.35 12.12
C THR A 141 8.04 -26.81 11.70
N HIS A 142 8.61 -27.67 12.53
CA HIS A 142 8.67 -29.12 12.23
C HIS A 142 7.31 -29.80 12.32
N GLN A 143 6.36 -29.23 13.06
CA GLN A 143 5.03 -29.76 13.28
C GLN A 143 4.02 -28.64 13.36
N SER A 144 3.01 -28.65 12.50
CA SER A 144 1.93 -27.67 12.53
C SER A 144 1.10 -27.77 13.81
N VAL A 145 0.59 -26.65 14.28
CA VAL A 145 -0.38 -26.59 15.39
C VAL A 145 -1.63 -27.44 15.10
N LEU A 146 -1.97 -27.64 13.83
CA LEU A 146 -3.09 -28.47 13.39
C LEU A 146 -2.84 -29.98 13.52
N ALA A 147 -1.61 -30.42 13.80
CA ALA A 147 -1.26 -31.84 13.81
C ALA A 147 -1.91 -32.63 14.95
N GLN A 148 -2.34 -31.94 16.01
CA GLN A 148 -2.97 -32.57 17.17
C GLN A 148 -4.22 -31.78 17.58
N GLY A 149 -5.12 -32.45 18.32
CA GLY A 149 -6.36 -31.84 18.81
C GLY A 149 -7.50 -31.90 17.80
N ARG A 150 -8.63 -31.34 18.21
CA ARG A 150 -9.82 -31.20 17.38
C ARG A 150 -9.89 -29.78 16.86
N TRP A 151 -10.05 -29.64 15.55
CA TRP A 151 -10.09 -28.35 14.89
C TRP A 151 -11.38 -28.18 14.09
N VAL A 152 -11.94 -26.97 14.15
CA VAL A 152 -13.12 -26.59 13.37
C VAL A 152 -12.78 -25.32 12.57
N LYS A 153 -12.90 -25.40 11.25
CA LYS A 153 -12.67 -24.28 10.35
C LYS A 153 -13.92 -23.39 10.28
N ILE A 154 -13.75 -22.10 10.53
CA ILE A 154 -14.78 -21.09 10.36
C ILE A 154 -14.42 -20.14 9.23
N LYS A 155 -15.42 -19.49 8.62
CA LYS A 155 -15.25 -18.50 7.56
C LYS A 155 -15.74 -17.14 8.01
N VAL A 156 -15.05 -16.09 7.55
CA VAL A 156 -15.39 -14.71 7.82
C VAL A 156 -15.44 -13.96 6.48
N ALA A 157 -16.54 -13.30 6.18
CA ALA A 157 -16.72 -12.56 4.95
C ALA A 157 -16.02 -11.19 5.00
N GLU A 158 -16.16 -10.50 6.13
CA GLU A 158 -15.75 -9.10 6.29
C GLU A 158 -14.63 -8.94 7.30
N THR A 159 -13.80 -7.91 7.08
CA THR A 159 -12.77 -7.51 8.02
C THR A 159 -13.41 -6.68 9.14
N GLY A 160 -13.13 -7.02 10.40
CA GLY A 160 -13.66 -6.28 11.54
C GLY A 160 -13.70 -7.08 12.84
N VAL A 161 -14.40 -6.55 13.82
CA VAL A 161 -14.61 -7.21 15.10
C VAL A 161 -15.78 -8.19 14.98
N HIS A 162 -15.52 -9.43 15.29
CA HIS A 162 -16.49 -10.51 15.23
C HIS A 162 -16.74 -11.09 16.62
N GLN A 163 -17.99 -11.50 16.83
CA GLN A 163 -18.39 -12.19 18.06
C GLN A 163 -18.25 -13.70 17.88
N LEU A 164 -17.56 -14.34 18.78
CA LEU A 164 -17.59 -15.79 18.98
C LEU A 164 -18.81 -16.11 19.85
N SER A 165 -19.88 -16.60 19.25
CA SER A 165 -21.09 -16.88 19.99
C SER A 165 -21.11 -18.27 20.60
N GLU A 166 -21.77 -18.45 21.74
CA GLU A 166 -21.96 -19.76 22.32
C GLU A 166 -22.72 -20.75 21.42
N SER A 167 -23.62 -20.26 20.56
CA SER A 167 -24.30 -21.10 19.60
C SER A 167 -23.33 -21.69 18.58
N LEU A 168 -22.40 -20.87 18.07
CA LEU A 168 -21.32 -21.32 17.19
C LEU A 168 -20.42 -22.35 17.88
N ILE A 169 -20.06 -22.12 19.15
CA ILE A 169 -19.20 -23.02 19.91
C ILE A 169 -19.88 -24.38 20.12
N ARG A 170 -21.15 -24.40 20.46
CA ARG A 170 -21.93 -25.63 20.58
C ARG A 170 -22.07 -26.36 19.21
N GLN A 171 -22.33 -25.62 18.14
CA GLN A 171 -22.38 -26.17 16.80
C GLN A 171 -21.03 -26.78 16.37
N ALA A 172 -19.93 -26.13 16.74
CA ALA A 172 -18.58 -26.64 16.57
C ALA A 172 -18.29 -27.87 17.45
N GLY A 173 -19.15 -28.17 18.43
CA GLY A 173 -19.04 -29.29 19.36
C GLY A 173 -17.99 -29.06 20.45
N PHE A 174 -17.73 -27.81 20.79
CA PHE A 174 -16.94 -27.42 21.96
C PHE A 174 -17.87 -27.18 23.15
N THR A 175 -17.30 -27.25 24.35
CA THR A 175 -18.06 -27.27 25.61
C THR A 175 -17.98 -25.94 26.38
N ASP A 176 -16.86 -25.23 26.27
CA ASP A 176 -16.58 -24.05 27.07
C ASP A 176 -15.95 -22.96 26.19
N ILE A 177 -16.70 -21.89 25.95
CA ILE A 177 -16.25 -20.75 25.14
C ILE A 177 -14.98 -20.08 25.70
N ASN A 178 -14.78 -20.14 27.02
CA ASN A 178 -13.61 -19.57 27.69
C ASN A 178 -12.31 -20.37 27.43
N LYS A 179 -12.42 -21.56 26.86
CA LYS A 179 -11.31 -22.45 26.51
C LYS A 179 -11.08 -22.55 25.01
N VAL A 180 -11.83 -21.78 24.20
CA VAL A 180 -11.72 -21.81 22.76
C VAL A 180 -10.63 -20.87 22.30
N HIS A 181 -9.66 -21.40 21.58
CA HIS A 181 -8.57 -20.69 20.92
C HIS A 181 -8.90 -20.47 19.45
N ILE A 182 -8.47 -19.35 18.91
CA ILE A 182 -8.67 -18.95 17.50
C ILE A 182 -7.31 -18.86 16.84
N TYR A 183 -7.12 -19.57 15.72
CA TYR A 183 -5.88 -19.53 14.94
C TYR A 183 -6.17 -19.16 13.49
N GLY A 184 -5.29 -18.38 12.86
CA GLY A 184 -5.39 -18.08 11.42
C GLY A 184 -4.85 -16.73 11.04
N TYR A 185 -4.82 -16.51 9.73
CA TYR A 185 -4.35 -15.27 9.10
C TYR A 185 -5.49 -14.45 8.50
N GLY A 186 -6.69 -15.05 8.38
CA GLY A 186 -7.81 -14.47 7.68
C GLY A 186 -7.72 -14.60 6.16
N GLY A 187 -8.24 -13.59 5.47
CA GLY A 187 -8.39 -13.60 4.02
C GLY A 187 -7.61 -12.51 3.29
N TRP A 188 -6.83 -11.70 3.97
CA TRP A 188 -6.04 -10.66 3.28
C TRP A 188 -5.03 -11.27 2.33
N LEU A 189 -4.79 -10.56 1.23
CA LEU A 189 -3.84 -10.99 0.23
C LEU A 189 -2.41 -10.83 0.78
N GLN A 190 -1.58 -11.83 0.54
CA GLN A 190 -0.15 -11.73 0.86
C GLN A 190 0.57 -10.79 -0.11
N ASN A 191 1.73 -10.27 0.32
CA ASN A 191 2.61 -9.48 -0.53
C ASN A 191 3.00 -10.25 -1.80
N GLU A 192 3.12 -9.57 -2.93
CA GLU A 192 3.57 -10.22 -4.18
C GLU A 192 5.00 -10.73 -4.10
N VAL A 193 5.84 -9.96 -3.44
CA VAL A 193 7.24 -10.33 -3.18
C VAL A 193 7.37 -10.65 -1.71
N LEU A 194 7.42 -11.94 -1.39
CA LEU A 194 7.58 -12.41 -0.02
C LEU A 194 9.01 -12.15 0.45
N CYS A 195 9.16 -11.48 1.58
CA CYS A 195 10.43 -11.38 2.29
C CYS A 195 10.57 -12.52 3.33
N GLU A 196 11.74 -12.61 3.95
CA GLU A 196 11.98 -13.66 4.97
C GLU A 196 11.02 -13.55 6.17
N ALA A 197 10.67 -12.33 6.57
CA ALA A 197 9.71 -12.11 7.64
C ALA A 197 8.30 -12.62 7.28
N ASP A 198 7.85 -12.44 6.03
CA ASP A 198 6.57 -12.95 5.56
C ASP A 198 6.55 -14.49 5.58
N LEU A 199 7.67 -15.13 5.19
CA LEU A 199 7.79 -16.58 5.19
C LEU A 199 7.79 -17.17 6.59
N ILE A 200 8.46 -16.51 7.55
CA ILE A 200 8.47 -16.92 8.95
C ILE A 200 7.07 -16.70 9.57
N ALA A 201 6.46 -15.55 9.32
CA ALA A 201 5.12 -15.25 9.83
C ALA A 201 4.03 -16.16 9.25
N GLY A 202 4.23 -16.68 8.02
CA GLY A 202 3.29 -17.55 7.33
C GLY A 202 3.57 -19.04 7.47
N ASP A 203 4.57 -19.45 8.25
CA ASP A 203 5.02 -20.86 8.31
C ASP A 203 3.99 -21.77 8.98
N ASP A 204 3.38 -21.35 10.08
CA ASP A 204 2.28 -22.06 10.74
C ASP A 204 1.24 -21.06 11.27
N LEU A 205 0.06 -21.54 11.62
CA LEU A 205 -1.03 -20.71 12.12
C LEU A 205 -0.67 -20.07 13.46
N HIS A 206 -0.98 -18.78 13.58
CA HIS A 206 -0.82 -18.02 14.81
C HIS A 206 -2.13 -17.88 15.56
N GLU A 207 -2.05 -17.88 16.88
CA GLU A 207 -3.20 -17.63 17.75
C GLU A 207 -3.59 -16.16 17.69
N VAL A 208 -4.87 -15.90 17.42
CA VAL A 208 -5.48 -14.58 17.40
C VAL A 208 -5.91 -14.21 18.81
N ALA A 209 -5.54 -13.02 19.26
CA ALA A 209 -5.97 -12.52 20.55
C ALA A 209 -7.47 -12.20 20.55
N GLN A 210 -8.12 -12.49 21.67
CA GLN A 210 -9.54 -12.22 21.88
C GLN A 210 -9.76 -11.41 23.17
N CYS A 211 -10.91 -10.78 23.30
CA CYS A 211 -11.31 -10.07 24.52
C CYS A 211 -12.77 -10.37 24.86
N VAL A 212 -13.14 -10.09 26.10
CA VAL A 212 -14.52 -10.23 26.58
C VAL A 212 -15.02 -8.84 26.98
N VAL A 213 -16.04 -8.36 26.28
CA VAL A 213 -16.66 -7.06 26.54
C VAL A 213 -18.16 -7.26 26.74
N GLY A 214 -18.68 -6.86 27.90
CA GLY A 214 -20.10 -7.04 28.23
C GLY A 214 -20.59 -8.49 28.19
N GLY A 215 -19.70 -9.47 28.44
CA GLY A 215 -20.02 -10.90 28.34
C GLY A 215 -19.92 -11.47 26.93
N CYS A 216 -19.59 -10.67 25.92
CA CYS A 216 -19.39 -11.11 24.55
C CYS A 216 -17.91 -11.42 24.29
N HIS A 217 -17.60 -12.59 23.76
CA HIS A 217 -16.27 -12.95 23.29
C HIS A 217 -16.06 -12.36 21.90
N LEU A 218 -15.07 -11.49 21.75
CA LEU A 218 -14.79 -10.75 20.54
C LEU A 218 -13.37 -11.02 20.05
N PHE A 219 -13.17 -11.02 18.74
CA PHE A 219 -11.86 -11.08 18.12
C PHE A 219 -11.86 -10.26 16.84
N TYR A 220 -10.71 -9.73 16.45
CA TYR A 220 -10.56 -9.06 15.17
C TYR A 220 -10.27 -10.08 14.09
N ALA A 221 -11.10 -10.10 13.06
CA ALA A 221 -10.95 -10.99 11.93
C ALA A 221 -10.69 -10.21 10.64
N LYS A 222 -9.84 -10.79 9.80
CA LYS A 222 -9.51 -10.29 8.47
C LYS A 222 -10.35 -11.04 7.44
N GLY A 223 -11.31 -10.35 6.83
CA GLY A 223 -12.03 -10.83 5.65
C GLY A 223 -11.16 -10.81 4.40
N THR A 224 -11.77 -10.63 3.23
CA THR A 224 -11.04 -10.65 1.95
C THR A 224 -10.52 -9.29 1.52
N VAL A 225 -10.97 -8.21 2.16
CA VAL A 225 -10.58 -6.84 1.85
C VAL A 225 -9.62 -6.30 2.89
N SER A 226 -8.52 -5.73 2.42
CA SER A 226 -7.59 -4.93 3.22
C SER A 226 -7.51 -3.51 2.67
N TRP A 227 -7.18 -2.57 3.54
CA TRP A 227 -6.87 -1.19 3.16
C TRP A 227 -5.36 -1.00 3.20
N ASP A 228 -4.81 -0.33 2.16
CA ASP A 228 -3.37 -0.27 1.95
C ASP A 228 -2.67 0.74 2.87
N ASP A 229 -3.42 1.66 3.45
CA ASP A 229 -2.89 2.68 4.34
C ASP A 229 -3.88 3.08 5.46
N ALA A 230 -3.37 3.85 6.43
CA ALA A 230 -4.16 4.38 7.54
C ALA A 230 -5.25 5.39 7.11
N THR A 231 -5.24 5.85 5.86
CA THR A 231 -6.26 6.79 5.33
C THR A 231 -7.47 6.08 4.77
N ALA A 232 -7.42 4.76 4.60
CA ALA A 232 -8.47 3.92 4.02
C ALA A 232 -8.92 4.40 2.63
N LEU A 233 -7.99 4.91 1.82
CA LEU A 233 -8.25 5.45 0.48
C LEU A 233 -7.99 4.45 -0.63
N ARG A 234 -7.12 3.47 -0.39
CA ARG A 234 -6.85 2.36 -1.32
C ARG A 234 -7.18 1.06 -0.64
N ARG A 235 -7.77 0.18 -1.42
CA ARG A 235 -8.13 -1.15 -0.96
C ARG A 235 -7.62 -2.21 -1.91
N THR A 236 -7.39 -3.39 -1.34
CA THR A 236 -7.03 -4.59 -2.06
C THR A 236 -7.98 -5.70 -1.67
N ARG A 237 -8.69 -6.27 -2.63
CA ARG A 237 -9.50 -7.46 -2.43
C ARG A 237 -8.70 -8.71 -2.82
N ASN A 238 -8.89 -9.77 -2.04
CA ASN A 238 -8.36 -11.07 -2.39
C ASN A 238 -9.22 -11.71 -3.49
N PRO A 239 -8.74 -11.82 -4.75
CA PRO A 239 -9.51 -12.38 -5.85
C PRO A 239 -9.55 -13.92 -5.84
N TYR A 240 -8.84 -14.56 -4.90
CA TYR A 240 -8.73 -16.02 -4.83
C TYR A 240 -9.67 -16.66 -3.82
N SER A 241 -10.33 -15.86 -2.98
CA SER A 241 -11.25 -16.36 -1.97
C SER A 241 -12.30 -15.32 -1.61
N ASP A 242 -13.54 -15.75 -1.41
CA ASP A 242 -14.64 -14.90 -0.91
C ASP A 242 -14.67 -14.81 0.62
N TYR A 243 -13.80 -15.51 1.32
CA TYR A 243 -13.79 -15.57 2.77
C TYR A 243 -12.37 -15.60 3.33
N GLY A 244 -12.18 -14.95 4.49
CA GLY A 244 -11.10 -15.24 5.41
C GLY A 244 -11.41 -16.51 6.21
N TYR A 245 -10.40 -17.25 6.60
CA TYR A 245 -10.57 -18.49 7.34
C TYR A 245 -9.79 -18.48 8.63
N TYR A 246 -10.44 -19.01 9.68
CA TYR A 246 -9.86 -19.23 10.98
C TYR A 246 -10.16 -20.64 11.47
N PHE A 247 -9.38 -21.11 12.43
CA PHE A 247 -9.50 -22.44 13.00
C PHE A 247 -9.72 -22.30 14.50
N LEU A 248 -10.75 -22.98 15.01
CA LEU A 248 -11.08 -23.03 16.44
C LEU A 248 -10.62 -24.37 16.99
N THR A 249 -10.08 -24.34 18.22
CA THR A 249 -9.79 -25.51 19.02
C THR A 249 -10.09 -25.22 20.49
N GLU A 250 -10.39 -26.26 21.27
CA GLU A 250 -10.58 -26.16 22.73
C GLU A 250 -9.37 -26.74 23.44
N SER A 251 -8.81 -26.02 24.40
CA SER A 251 -7.65 -26.43 25.21
C SER A 251 -7.85 -26.08 26.68
N SER A 252 -7.15 -26.77 27.56
CA SER A 252 -7.13 -26.46 28.99
C SER A 252 -6.31 -25.20 29.33
N ALA A 253 -5.40 -24.78 28.43
CA ALA A 253 -4.66 -23.54 28.57
C ALA A 253 -5.60 -22.35 28.38
N PRO A 254 -5.34 -21.17 28.95
CA PRO A 254 -6.11 -19.98 28.66
C PRO A 254 -5.81 -19.50 27.22
N PRO A 255 -6.83 -19.06 26.46
CA PRO A 255 -6.62 -18.50 25.15
C PRO A 255 -5.85 -17.17 25.24
N ARG A 256 -5.22 -16.80 24.11
CA ARG A 256 -4.53 -15.52 24.01
C ARG A 256 -5.54 -14.38 24.14
N THR A 257 -5.30 -13.48 25.08
CA THR A 257 -6.15 -12.30 25.29
C THR A 257 -5.45 -11.03 24.86
N MET A 258 -6.24 -10.02 24.49
CA MET A 258 -5.73 -8.67 24.30
C MET A 258 -5.34 -8.08 25.65
N ASN A 259 -4.20 -7.40 25.66
CA ASN A 259 -3.78 -6.65 26.83
C ASN A 259 -4.36 -5.24 26.73
N GLU A 260 -5.30 -4.90 27.59
CA GLU A 260 -5.91 -3.57 27.64
C GLU A 260 -4.88 -2.45 27.79
N THR A 261 -3.79 -2.71 28.52
CA THR A 261 -2.74 -1.72 28.75
C THR A 261 -2.00 -1.36 27.45
N ASP A 262 -1.73 -2.33 26.59
CA ASP A 262 -1.07 -2.11 25.32
C ASP A 262 -2.00 -1.37 24.35
N PHE A 263 -3.28 -1.70 24.39
CA PHE A 263 -4.30 -1.06 23.58
C PHE A 263 -4.50 0.42 23.98
N LEU A 264 -4.64 0.72 25.24
CA LEU A 264 -4.87 2.08 25.73
C LEU A 264 -3.66 3.01 25.61
N GLN A 265 -2.45 2.48 25.51
CA GLN A 265 -1.24 3.30 25.37
C GLN A 265 -0.88 3.65 23.93
N GLN A 266 -1.34 2.87 22.95
CA GLN A 266 -0.92 3.03 21.54
C GLN A 266 -2.03 3.51 20.64
N PHE A 267 -3.27 3.56 21.10
CA PHE A 267 -4.41 3.80 20.25
C PHE A 267 -5.33 4.87 20.84
N TYR A 268 -5.28 6.07 20.29
CA TYR A 268 -6.42 6.96 20.31
C TYR A 268 -7.11 6.78 18.96
N PRO A 269 -8.21 6.01 18.88
CA PRO A 269 -8.99 6.00 17.67
C PRO A 269 -9.33 7.47 17.36
N SER A 270 -8.99 7.91 16.15
CA SER A 270 -9.56 9.13 15.62
C SER A 270 -11.07 9.06 15.86
N PRO A 271 -11.71 10.10 16.41
CA PRO A 271 -13.10 9.98 16.77
C PRO A 271 -13.91 9.61 15.53
N ASN A 272 -14.22 8.33 15.42
CA ASN A 272 -15.33 7.86 14.62
C ASN A 272 -15.17 8.04 13.11
N ASP A 273 -14.10 7.49 12.53
CA ASP A 273 -13.97 7.36 11.09
C ASP A 273 -14.92 6.27 10.59
N TYR A 274 -15.86 6.66 9.74
CA TYR A 274 -16.78 5.75 9.06
C TYR A 274 -16.45 5.70 7.59
N HIS A 275 -16.73 4.58 6.96
CA HIS A 275 -16.63 4.46 5.51
C HIS A 275 -17.81 3.67 4.93
N THR A 276 -18.10 3.94 3.69
CA THR A 276 -18.99 3.16 2.84
C THR A 276 -18.31 2.89 1.52
N LEU A 277 -18.48 1.69 1.01
CA LEU A 277 -17.88 1.21 -0.23
C LEU A 277 -18.95 0.65 -1.15
N ILE A 278 -18.88 1.00 -2.43
CA ILE A 278 -19.68 0.41 -3.51
C ILE A 278 -18.71 -0.17 -4.54
N GLU A 279 -18.91 -1.44 -4.88
CA GLU A 279 -18.04 -2.21 -5.75
C GLU A 279 -18.72 -3.49 -6.25
N ASP A 280 -18.36 -3.92 -7.47
CA ASP A 280 -18.72 -5.21 -8.08
C ASP A 280 -17.51 -5.79 -8.82
N ASP A 281 -16.80 -6.70 -8.18
CA ASP A 281 -15.57 -7.33 -8.69
C ASP A 281 -15.86 -8.51 -9.64
N SER A 282 -16.47 -8.26 -10.76
CA SER A 282 -16.93 -9.32 -11.67
C SER A 282 -16.29 -9.30 -13.06
N TYR A 283 -15.35 -8.40 -13.33
CA TYR A 283 -14.64 -8.28 -14.61
C TYR A 283 -13.12 -8.14 -14.42
N ALA A 284 -12.34 -8.77 -15.28
CA ALA A 284 -10.88 -8.65 -15.33
C ALA A 284 -10.41 -8.36 -16.76
N TRP A 285 -9.52 -7.37 -16.93
CA TRP A 285 -8.92 -7.05 -18.23
C TRP A 285 -8.03 -8.16 -18.78
N TYR A 286 -7.38 -8.95 -17.90
CA TYR A 286 -6.37 -9.94 -18.25
C TYR A 286 -6.82 -11.39 -18.05
N HIS A 287 -8.13 -11.66 -18.03
CA HIS A 287 -8.69 -12.99 -17.73
C HIS A 287 -8.24 -13.58 -16.37
N GLY A 288 -7.91 -12.70 -15.44
CA GLY A 288 -7.43 -13.01 -14.11
C GLY A 288 -6.60 -11.84 -13.57
N GLY A 289 -5.95 -12.04 -12.45
CA GLY A 289 -5.13 -11.02 -11.79
C GLY A 289 -5.71 -10.59 -10.45
N ARG A 290 -5.15 -9.53 -9.90
CA ARG A 290 -5.52 -9.02 -8.57
C ARG A 290 -6.57 -7.92 -8.62
N ASN A 291 -6.63 -7.18 -9.73
CA ASN A 291 -7.54 -6.06 -9.90
C ASN A 291 -8.77 -6.53 -10.68
N LEU A 292 -9.91 -6.39 -10.07
CA LEU A 292 -11.22 -6.72 -10.62
C LEU A 292 -12.06 -5.44 -10.70
N TYR A 293 -12.99 -5.40 -11.62
CA TYR A 293 -13.77 -4.22 -11.95
C TYR A 293 -15.24 -4.58 -12.15
N ASP A 294 -16.10 -3.57 -12.19
CA ASP A 294 -17.51 -3.76 -12.46
C ASP A 294 -17.74 -4.43 -13.83
N LYS A 295 -18.67 -5.36 -13.85
CA LYS A 295 -19.13 -6.02 -15.06
C LYS A 295 -19.73 -5.03 -16.05
N THR A 296 -20.47 -4.04 -15.56
CA THR A 296 -21.19 -3.06 -16.38
C THR A 296 -20.26 -1.93 -16.78
N PRO A 297 -19.94 -1.78 -18.07
CA PRO A 297 -19.14 -0.65 -18.53
C PRO A 297 -19.94 0.65 -18.54
N ILE A 298 -19.25 1.77 -18.44
CA ILE A 298 -19.77 3.13 -18.62
C ILE A 298 -19.28 3.64 -19.99
N PRO A 299 -20.07 3.54 -21.07
CA PRO A 299 -19.65 4.01 -22.39
C PRO A 299 -19.43 5.52 -22.44
N ALA A 300 -18.70 6.00 -23.45
CA ALA A 300 -18.52 7.44 -23.69
C ALA A 300 -19.86 8.16 -23.80
N GLY A 301 -20.01 9.27 -23.09
CA GLY A 301 -21.23 10.05 -22.97
C GLY A 301 -22.25 9.48 -21.97
N GLN A 302 -21.97 8.35 -21.32
CA GLN A 302 -22.87 7.75 -20.32
C GLN A 302 -22.36 8.01 -18.90
N THR A 303 -23.28 7.91 -17.93
CA THR A 303 -23.05 8.19 -16.51
C THR A 303 -23.52 7.03 -15.66
N ALA A 304 -22.68 6.57 -14.73
CA ALA A 304 -23.09 5.76 -13.59
C ALA A 304 -23.33 6.66 -12.37
N THR A 305 -24.31 6.30 -11.53
CA THR A 305 -24.69 7.08 -10.36
C THR A 305 -24.73 6.18 -9.13
N PHE A 306 -24.11 6.65 -8.04
CA PHE A 306 -24.00 5.97 -6.76
C PHE A 306 -24.54 6.88 -5.65
N SER A 307 -25.25 6.34 -4.68
CA SER A 307 -25.85 7.11 -3.59
C SER A 307 -25.25 6.70 -2.25
N PHE A 308 -24.83 7.68 -1.47
CA PHE A 308 -24.27 7.52 -0.14
C PHE A 308 -25.14 8.23 0.89
N ALA A 309 -25.75 7.47 1.78
CA ALA A 309 -26.51 8.01 2.90
C ALA A 309 -25.57 8.25 4.09
N HIS A 310 -25.69 9.40 4.73
CA HIS A 310 -24.87 9.77 5.87
C HIS A 310 -25.72 9.92 7.14
N PRO A 311 -25.15 9.63 8.32
CA PRO A 311 -25.80 9.98 9.57
C PRO A 311 -25.88 11.52 9.72
N PRO A 312 -26.90 12.05 10.41
CA PRO A 312 -27.12 13.51 10.51
C PRO A 312 -25.96 14.30 11.12
N ALA A 313 -25.08 13.62 11.86
CA ALA A 313 -23.93 14.24 12.49
C ALA A 313 -22.67 14.33 11.59
N ALA A 314 -22.68 13.70 10.41
CA ALA A 314 -21.58 13.79 9.45
C ALA A 314 -21.58 15.17 8.79
N THR A 315 -20.45 15.83 8.76
CA THR A 315 -20.34 17.21 8.24
C THR A 315 -19.45 17.33 7.01
N ALA A 316 -18.49 16.44 6.86
CA ALA A 316 -17.54 16.41 5.75
C ALA A 316 -17.15 14.97 5.43
N ALA A 317 -16.68 14.72 4.21
CA ALA A 317 -16.20 13.41 3.80
C ALA A 317 -15.01 13.50 2.85
N THR A 318 -14.33 12.38 2.68
CA THR A 318 -13.37 12.14 1.60
C THR A 318 -13.94 11.09 0.67
N LEU A 319 -14.11 11.45 -0.60
CA LEU A 319 -14.53 10.55 -1.67
C LEU A 319 -13.30 9.99 -2.38
N SER A 320 -13.21 8.68 -2.52
CA SER A 320 -12.22 8.01 -3.36
C SER A 320 -12.92 7.24 -4.48
N VAL A 321 -12.47 7.47 -5.71
CA VAL A 321 -13.03 6.83 -6.91
C VAL A 321 -11.88 6.18 -7.66
N ASN A 322 -11.99 4.89 -7.98
CA ASN A 322 -11.07 4.21 -8.88
C ASN A 322 -11.82 3.68 -10.11
N VAL A 323 -11.32 4.00 -11.28
CA VAL A 323 -11.91 3.61 -12.57
C VAL A 323 -10.85 3.09 -13.52
N SER A 324 -11.23 2.19 -14.41
CA SER A 324 -10.34 1.60 -15.41
C SER A 324 -10.91 1.71 -16.81
N ALA A 325 -10.04 1.62 -17.81
CA ALA A 325 -10.44 1.54 -19.22
C ALA A 325 -9.44 0.74 -20.04
N GLY A 326 -9.92 0.12 -21.12
CA GLY A 326 -9.09 -0.58 -22.13
C GLY A 326 -8.63 0.31 -23.28
N ALA A 327 -8.86 1.62 -23.19
CA ALA A 327 -8.39 2.64 -24.14
C ALA A 327 -8.12 3.95 -23.40
N PRO A 328 -7.29 4.86 -23.94
CA PRO A 328 -7.11 6.19 -23.34
C PRO A 328 -8.47 6.87 -23.18
N SER A 329 -8.78 7.32 -21.97
CA SER A 329 -10.13 7.79 -21.63
C SER A 329 -10.07 8.93 -20.63
N VAL A 330 -11.11 9.77 -20.64
CA VAL A 330 -11.31 10.82 -19.65
C VAL A 330 -12.65 10.62 -18.97
N VAL A 331 -12.63 10.66 -17.64
CA VAL A 331 -13.78 10.44 -16.78
C VAL A 331 -13.98 11.66 -15.90
N GLU A 332 -15.20 12.17 -15.82
CA GLU A 332 -15.59 13.21 -14.88
C GLU A 332 -16.24 12.58 -13.64
N VAL A 333 -15.85 13.09 -12.49
CA VAL A 333 -16.48 12.78 -11.20
C VAL A 333 -17.22 14.02 -10.73
N ALA A 334 -18.52 13.87 -10.41
CA ALA A 334 -19.36 14.92 -9.89
C ALA A 334 -20.11 14.42 -8.63
N VAL A 335 -20.33 15.33 -7.69
CA VAL A 335 -21.15 15.08 -6.48
C VAL A 335 -22.28 16.05 -6.45
N ASN A 336 -23.54 15.56 -6.32
CA ASN A 336 -24.76 16.39 -6.32
C ASN A 336 -24.81 17.36 -7.51
N ASP A 337 -24.49 16.85 -8.70
CA ASP A 337 -24.43 17.58 -9.97
C ASP A 337 -23.33 18.66 -10.07
N GLN A 338 -22.41 18.72 -9.09
CA GLN A 338 -21.25 19.61 -9.13
C GLN A 338 -20.00 18.78 -9.48
N PRO A 339 -19.28 19.12 -10.58
CA PRO A 339 -18.01 18.45 -10.92
C PRO A 339 -16.99 18.68 -9.80
N VAL A 340 -16.36 17.61 -9.32
CA VAL A 340 -15.29 17.65 -8.32
C VAL A 340 -13.92 17.37 -8.92
N GLY A 341 -13.86 16.73 -10.11
CA GLY A 341 -12.63 16.52 -10.82
C GLY A 341 -12.75 15.63 -12.06
N GLN A 342 -11.62 15.46 -12.74
CA GLN A 342 -11.50 14.58 -13.89
C GLN A 342 -10.33 13.63 -13.71
N LEU A 343 -10.49 12.42 -14.22
CA LEU A 343 -9.49 11.36 -14.23
C LEU A 343 -9.10 11.06 -15.69
N SER A 344 -7.80 10.98 -15.93
CA SER A 344 -7.26 10.60 -17.24
C SER A 344 -6.62 9.24 -17.15
N ILE A 345 -7.14 8.29 -17.92
CA ILE A 345 -6.62 6.94 -18.01
C ILE A 345 -5.76 6.85 -19.27
N GLN A 346 -4.50 6.50 -19.09
CA GLN A 346 -3.54 6.29 -20.19
C GLN A 346 -3.17 4.81 -20.24
N LEU A 347 -2.99 4.26 -21.44
CA LEU A 347 -2.49 2.90 -21.63
C LEU A 347 -1.05 2.94 -22.09
N HIS A 348 -0.24 2.02 -21.56
CA HIS A 348 1.08 1.74 -22.10
C HIS A 348 1.01 0.65 -23.16
N ALA A 349 2.08 0.50 -23.95
CA ALA A 349 2.17 -0.57 -24.94
C ALA A 349 1.96 -1.94 -24.25
N TYR A 350 1.05 -2.74 -24.81
CA TYR A 350 0.64 -4.07 -24.31
C TYR A 350 -0.32 -4.08 -23.12
N ASP A 351 -0.79 -2.94 -22.63
CA ASP A 351 -1.83 -2.94 -21.61
C ASP A 351 -3.19 -3.33 -22.23
N ALA A 352 -3.86 -4.30 -21.60
CA ALA A 352 -5.26 -4.61 -21.92
C ALA A 352 -6.22 -3.63 -21.25
N GLY A 353 -5.81 -3.05 -20.12
CA GLY A 353 -6.50 -2.01 -19.38
C GLY A 353 -5.57 -1.37 -18.35
N ASN A 354 -5.88 -0.15 -17.97
CA ASN A 354 -5.20 0.60 -16.91
C ASN A 354 -6.23 1.38 -16.09
N GLU A 355 -5.82 1.87 -14.93
CA GLU A 355 -6.68 2.52 -13.96
C GLU A 355 -6.24 3.95 -13.64
N ALA A 356 -7.17 4.74 -13.11
CA ALA A 356 -6.91 6.04 -12.52
C ALA A 356 -7.75 6.22 -11.27
N GLN A 357 -7.12 6.69 -10.19
CA GLN A 357 -7.74 6.97 -8.92
C GLN A 357 -7.83 8.48 -8.68
N GLY A 358 -8.96 8.94 -8.14
CA GLY A 358 -9.16 10.30 -7.67
C GLY A 358 -9.62 10.32 -6.22
N VAL A 359 -9.09 11.28 -5.45
CA VAL A 359 -9.48 11.53 -4.06
C VAL A 359 -9.94 12.97 -3.94
N TYR A 360 -11.14 13.16 -3.42
CA TYR A 360 -11.81 14.45 -3.37
C TYR A 360 -12.31 14.73 -1.95
N VAL A 361 -12.01 15.92 -1.43
CA VAL A 361 -12.54 16.37 -0.14
C VAL A 361 -13.89 17.03 -0.36
N LEU A 362 -14.91 16.57 0.33
CA LEU A 362 -16.26 17.09 0.34
C LEU A 362 -16.46 17.89 1.66
N PRO A 363 -16.38 19.22 1.64
CA PRO A 363 -16.43 20.02 2.86
C PRO A 363 -17.83 20.08 3.48
N THR A 364 -18.85 19.72 2.73
CA THR A 364 -20.26 19.70 3.18
C THR A 364 -20.94 18.46 2.63
N LEU A 365 -21.79 17.82 3.43
CA LEU A 365 -22.56 16.67 3.07
C LEU A 365 -24.05 16.97 3.08
N GLN A 366 -24.79 16.27 2.20
CA GLN A 366 -26.23 16.19 2.25
C GLN A 366 -26.65 14.89 2.98
N PRO A 367 -27.89 14.75 3.43
CA PRO A 367 -28.34 13.49 4.01
C PRO A 367 -28.11 12.28 3.10
N THR A 368 -28.10 12.52 1.78
CA THR A 368 -27.72 11.53 0.76
C THR A 368 -26.97 12.27 -0.34
N ASP A 369 -25.72 11.95 -0.52
CA ASP A 369 -24.91 12.47 -1.62
C ASP A 369 -24.97 11.51 -2.82
N ARG A 370 -25.07 12.08 -4.02
CA ARG A 370 -25.05 11.34 -5.29
C ARG A 370 -23.72 11.57 -5.99
N VAL A 371 -22.95 10.51 -6.12
CA VAL A 371 -21.71 10.50 -6.89
C VAL A 371 -22.03 10.06 -8.32
N ARG A 372 -21.63 10.86 -9.30
CA ARG A 372 -21.80 10.58 -10.73
C ARG A 372 -20.42 10.40 -11.37
N ILE A 373 -20.26 9.32 -12.10
CA ILE A 373 -19.06 9.01 -12.88
C ILE A 373 -19.46 9.00 -14.34
N THR A 374 -18.96 9.93 -15.11
CA THR A 374 -19.30 10.11 -16.54
C THR A 374 -18.05 9.90 -17.40
N THR A 375 -18.11 8.96 -18.31
CA THR A 375 -17.06 8.83 -19.34
C THR A 375 -17.24 9.94 -20.37
N LEU A 376 -16.34 10.93 -20.38
CA LEU A 376 -16.41 12.07 -21.30
C LEU A 376 -15.92 11.70 -22.69
N SER A 377 -14.84 10.90 -22.77
CA SER A 377 -14.24 10.50 -24.05
C SER A 377 -13.45 9.20 -23.90
N GLY A 378 -13.15 8.56 -25.02
CA GLY A 378 -12.37 7.33 -25.09
C GLY A 378 -13.20 6.07 -25.13
N GLY A 379 -12.67 4.97 -24.63
CA GLY A 379 -13.35 3.69 -24.53
C GLY A 379 -14.33 3.63 -23.36
N PRO A 380 -15.14 2.56 -23.27
CA PRO A 380 -15.97 2.36 -22.10
C PRO A 380 -15.09 2.19 -20.86
N CYS A 381 -15.41 2.96 -19.81
CA CYS A 381 -14.76 2.83 -18.52
C CYS A 381 -15.49 1.80 -17.65
N ARG A 382 -14.79 1.25 -16.67
CA ARG A 382 -15.33 0.36 -15.65
C ARG A 382 -14.95 0.88 -14.28
N MET A 383 -15.88 0.90 -13.39
CA MET A 383 -15.59 1.21 -11.99
C MET A 383 -14.83 0.03 -11.37
N ASP A 384 -13.86 0.32 -10.52
CA ASP A 384 -13.31 -0.59 -9.53
C ASP A 384 -14.12 -0.40 -8.25
N TYR A 385 -13.98 0.77 -7.63
CA TYR A 385 -14.78 1.11 -6.45
C TYR A 385 -15.07 2.61 -6.36
N VAL A 386 -16.12 2.91 -5.61
CA VAL A 386 -16.40 4.23 -5.06
C VAL A 386 -16.52 4.09 -3.55
N SER A 387 -15.64 4.76 -2.81
CA SER A 387 -15.70 4.78 -1.35
C SER A 387 -15.82 6.20 -0.81
N MET A 388 -16.49 6.32 0.33
CA MET A 388 -16.64 7.57 1.03
C MET A 388 -16.33 7.37 2.50
N THR A 389 -15.41 8.18 3.04
CA THR A 389 -15.00 8.15 4.43
C THR A 389 -15.40 9.46 5.09
N TRP A 390 -15.99 9.42 6.28
CA TRP A 390 -16.44 10.60 7.02
C TRP A 390 -16.28 10.42 8.52
N ASN A 391 -16.25 11.55 9.24
CA ASN A 391 -16.26 11.59 10.70
C ASN A 391 -17.67 11.85 11.21
N ALA A 392 -18.11 11.07 12.18
CA ALA A 392 -19.37 11.29 12.90
C ALA A 392 -19.23 10.84 14.36
N PRO A 393 -19.95 11.49 15.31
CA PRO A 393 -19.99 11.04 16.70
C PRO A 393 -20.47 9.60 16.78
N PHE A 394 -19.84 8.82 17.65
CA PHE A 394 -20.25 7.44 17.89
C PHE A 394 -21.66 7.42 18.49
N PRO A 395 -22.64 6.77 17.89
CA PRO A 395 -23.94 6.62 18.48
C PRO A 395 -23.84 5.68 19.68
N ALA A 396 -23.82 6.23 20.90
CA ALA A 396 -23.93 5.41 22.11
C ALA A 396 -25.35 4.84 22.21
N PRO A 397 -25.54 3.58 22.54
CA PRO A 397 -24.70 2.41 22.72
C PRO A 397 -24.99 1.31 21.67
N GLN A 398 -25.13 1.62 20.43
CA GLN A 398 -25.29 0.63 19.38
C GLN A 398 -23.91 0.26 18.84
N LEU A 399 -23.33 -0.81 19.37
CA LEU A 399 -22.44 -1.65 18.61
C LEU A 399 -23.25 -2.29 17.47
N ALA A 400 -23.60 -1.49 16.48
CA ALA A 400 -24.12 -2.01 15.24
C ALA A 400 -22.91 -2.51 14.45
N THR A 401 -22.68 -3.72 14.59
CA THR A 401 -22.33 -4.84 13.75
C THR A 401 -21.45 -4.61 12.54
N ASP A 402 -21.09 -3.56 11.98
CA ASP A 402 -20.37 -3.58 10.72
C ASP A 402 -19.08 -2.79 10.79
N ALA A 403 -18.00 -3.56 10.88
CA ALA A 403 -16.63 -3.19 10.53
C ALA A 403 -16.26 -1.74 10.85
N PHE A 404 -15.89 -1.47 12.08
CA PHE A 404 -15.09 -0.30 12.36
C PHE A 404 -13.74 -0.49 11.67
N PRO A 405 -13.30 0.38 10.76
CA PRO A 405 -11.93 0.40 10.37
C PRO A 405 -11.14 0.82 11.61
N ILE A 406 -10.57 -0.15 12.29
CA ILE A 406 -9.50 0.10 13.23
C ILE A 406 -8.25 0.15 12.37
N PRO A 407 -7.55 1.29 12.30
CA PRO A 407 -6.33 1.42 11.50
C PRO A 407 -5.28 0.40 11.89
#